data_aa12a44fb96d88797229125178042d1e
#
_entry.id   aa12a44fb96d88797229125178042d1e
#
_cell.length_a   1.000
_cell.length_b   1.000
_cell.length_c   1.000
_cell.angle_alpha   90.00
_cell.angle_beta   90.00
_cell.angle_gamma   90.00
#
_symmetry.space_group_name_H-M   'P 1'
#
loop_
_entity.id
_entity.type
_entity.pdbx_description
1 polymer ?
#
loop_
_entity_poly.entity_id
_entity_poly.type
_entity_poly.pdbx_seq_one_letter_code
_entity_poly.pdbx_strand_id
1 'polypeptide(L)'
;ALIMFVVYFFMDKKLDAQTGEAEEKDDPFRISDIGQILRSQGFWIVALLCVLYYSAIFPFQKYAVNMLQCNLTFTHLAEGDFWASNTVTIIQYFVMITIAATAFTSNFSKKASLKYGLLFISLLFLVGYCFIAYKRQSAEAIFAVFPLLAVGITPILGKYVDHKGKAASMLVLGSVLLIVCHLTFAF
;
A
#
# COMPACT_ATOMS: atom_id res chain seq x y z
N ALA A 1 -8.27 4.79 12.98
CA ALA A 1 -7.95 6.18 12.64
C ALA A 1 -7.63 7.00 13.91
N LEU A 2 -8.51 7.06 14.93
CA LEU A 2 -8.37 7.92 16.11
C LEU A 2 -7.13 7.57 16.96
N ILE A 3 -6.86 6.28 17.18
CA ILE A 3 -5.67 5.80 17.90
C ILE A 3 -4.39 6.22 17.17
N MET A 4 -4.35 6.06 15.84
CA MET A 4 -3.19 6.47 15.03
C MET A 4 -2.98 7.99 15.05
N PHE A 5 -4.07 8.77 15.06
CA PHE A 5 -3.98 10.22 15.20
C PHE A 5 -3.36 10.63 16.55
N VAL A 6 -3.80 9.99 17.64
CA VAL A 6 -3.26 10.25 18.98
C VAL A 6 -1.78 9.87 19.06
N VAL A 7 -1.40 8.69 18.55
CA VAL A 7 0.00 8.25 18.51
C VAL A 7 0.86 9.22 17.68
N TYR A 8 0.37 9.64 16.50
CA TYR A 8 1.07 10.60 15.64
C TYR A 8 1.28 11.94 16.36
N PHE A 9 0.24 12.46 17.00
CA PHE A 9 0.31 13.74 17.72
C PHE A 9 1.35 13.72 18.86
N PHE A 10 1.43 12.61 19.61
CA PHE A 10 2.43 12.47 20.68
C PHE A 10 3.85 12.27 20.13
N MET A 11 4.00 11.56 19.01
CA MET A 11 5.30 11.34 18.37
C MET A 11 5.83 12.62 17.74
N ASP A 12 4.98 13.37 17.08
CA ASP A 12 5.30 14.66 16.44
C ASP A 12 5.83 15.66 17.49
N LYS A 13 5.06 15.86 18.56
CA LYS A 13 5.46 16.72 19.68
C LYS A 13 6.79 16.30 20.36
N LYS A 14 7.08 14.99 20.36
CA LYS A 14 8.35 14.47 20.90
C LYS A 14 9.51 14.67 19.93
N LEU A 15 9.25 14.62 18.63
CA LEU A 15 10.24 14.84 17.57
C LEU A 15 10.65 16.32 17.55
N ASP A 16 9.69 17.24 17.60
CA ASP A 16 9.93 18.69 17.64
C ASP A 16 10.78 19.09 18.86
N ALA A 17 10.55 18.42 20.01
CA ALA A 17 11.36 18.64 21.21
C ALA A 17 12.80 18.09 21.10
N GLN A 18 13.06 17.11 20.21
CA GLN A 18 14.38 16.50 20.01
C GLN A 18 15.21 17.17 18.93
N THR A 19 14.57 17.68 17.88
CA THR A 19 15.28 18.28 16.73
C THR A 19 15.82 19.67 17.04
N GLY A 20 15.31 20.36 18.06
CA GLY A 20 15.81 21.71 18.41
C GLY A 20 15.73 22.72 17.25
N GLU A 21 15.05 22.35 16.18
CA GLU A 21 14.78 23.24 15.07
C GLU A 21 13.93 24.38 15.61
N ALA A 22 14.57 25.54 15.67
CA ALA A 22 13.88 26.79 15.88
C ALA A 22 12.66 26.76 14.95
N GLU A 23 11.47 26.93 15.56
CA GLU A 23 10.25 27.21 14.82
C GLU A 23 10.63 28.17 13.67
N GLU A 24 10.83 27.66 12.45
CA GLU A 24 10.50 28.47 11.29
C GLU A 24 9.07 28.89 11.59
N LYS A 25 8.89 30.16 11.90
CA LYS A 25 7.56 30.72 12.14
C LYS A 25 6.77 30.47 10.89
N ASP A 26 6.07 29.32 10.87
CA ASP A 26 5.07 29.05 9.85
C ASP A 26 4.15 30.27 9.84
N ASP A 27 4.20 31.00 8.75
CA ASP A 27 3.31 32.14 8.55
C ASP A 27 1.88 31.65 8.81
N PRO A 28 1.12 32.31 9.70
CA PRO A 28 -0.21 31.83 10.05
C PRO A 28 -1.04 31.71 8.78
N PHE A 29 -1.59 30.52 8.52
CA PHE A 29 -2.42 30.22 7.37
C PHE A 29 -3.49 31.30 7.17
N ARG A 30 -3.47 31.98 6.05
CA ARG A 30 -4.42 33.00 5.66
C ARG A 30 -5.36 32.47 4.59
N ILE A 31 -6.65 32.76 4.70
CA ILE A 31 -7.66 32.40 3.70
C ILE A 31 -7.29 32.92 2.30
N SER A 32 -6.55 34.03 2.23
CA SER A 32 -5.98 34.58 0.98
C SER A 32 -5.05 33.61 0.25
N ASP A 33 -4.37 32.71 0.99
CA ASP A 33 -3.39 31.76 0.44
C ASP A 33 -4.10 30.67 -0.38
N ILE A 34 -5.33 30.32 -0.01
CA ILE A 34 -6.21 29.44 -0.82
C ILE A 34 -6.44 30.05 -2.20
N GLY A 35 -6.68 31.37 -2.27
CA GLY A 35 -6.88 32.06 -3.55
C GLY A 35 -5.64 32.01 -4.46
N GLN A 36 -4.43 32.08 -3.88
CA GLN A 36 -3.19 31.95 -4.63
C GLN A 36 -2.97 30.51 -5.13
N ILE A 37 -3.25 29.52 -4.29
CA ILE A 37 -3.16 28.09 -4.65
C ILE A 37 -4.12 27.78 -5.80
N LEU A 38 -5.38 28.23 -5.72
CA LEU A 38 -6.39 28.01 -6.76
C LEU A 38 -6.08 28.73 -8.08
N ARG A 39 -5.24 29.79 -8.06
CA ARG A 39 -4.75 30.45 -9.27
C ARG A 39 -3.56 29.76 -9.90
N SER A 40 -2.90 28.86 -9.18
CA SER A 40 -1.71 28.15 -9.66
C SER A 40 -2.10 27.08 -10.69
N GLN A 41 -1.54 27.16 -11.89
CA GLN A 41 -1.68 26.14 -12.94
C GLN A 41 -1.19 24.77 -12.47
N GLY A 42 -0.09 24.74 -11.69
CA GLY A 42 0.48 23.52 -11.13
C GLY A 42 -0.50 22.80 -10.20
N PHE A 43 -1.25 23.55 -9.39
CA PHE A 43 -2.28 22.98 -8.52
C PHE A 43 -3.35 22.22 -9.30
N TRP A 44 -3.88 22.81 -10.38
CA TRP A 44 -4.91 22.19 -11.21
C TRP A 44 -4.41 20.95 -11.96
N ILE A 45 -3.16 20.97 -12.43
CA ILE A 45 -2.55 19.78 -13.05
C ILE A 45 -2.45 18.64 -12.06
N VAL A 46 -1.95 18.89 -10.85
CA VAL A 46 -1.83 17.87 -9.80
C VAL A 46 -3.21 17.39 -9.34
N ALA A 47 -4.17 18.30 -9.15
CA ALA A 47 -5.54 17.95 -8.76
C ALA A 47 -6.21 17.06 -9.81
N LEU A 48 -6.11 17.42 -11.10
CA LEU A 48 -6.64 16.62 -12.20
C LEU A 48 -5.99 15.23 -12.25
N LEU A 49 -4.68 15.17 -12.09
CA LEU A 49 -3.93 13.91 -12.07
C LEU A 49 -4.38 13.02 -10.91
N CYS A 50 -4.57 13.57 -9.71
CA CYS A 50 -5.11 12.85 -8.57
C CYS A 50 -6.53 12.31 -8.85
N VAL A 51 -7.42 13.13 -9.41
CA VAL A 51 -8.78 12.70 -9.76
C VAL A 51 -8.76 11.55 -10.76
N LEU A 52 -7.94 11.65 -11.81
CA LEU A 52 -7.81 10.59 -12.83
C LEU A 52 -7.27 9.29 -12.24
N TYR A 53 -6.23 9.36 -11.39
CA TYR A 53 -5.70 8.18 -10.72
C TYR A 53 -6.74 7.51 -9.82
N TYR A 54 -7.39 8.29 -8.98
CA TYR A 54 -8.40 7.73 -8.06
C TYR A 54 -9.62 7.18 -8.79
N SER A 55 -10.06 7.82 -9.86
CA SER A 55 -11.19 7.32 -10.67
C SER A 55 -10.87 6.00 -11.38
N ALA A 56 -9.59 5.71 -11.67
CA ALA A 56 -9.18 4.42 -12.22
C ALA A 56 -8.99 3.34 -11.13
N ILE A 57 -8.39 3.69 -9.99
CA ILE A 57 -8.02 2.74 -8.94
C ILE A 57 -9.22 2.31 -8.09
N PHE A 58 -10.08 3.24 -7.66
CA PHE A 58 -11.19 2.90 -6.75
C PHE A 58 -12.22 1.91 -7.32
N PRO A 59 -12.71 2.07 -8.56
CA PRO A 59 -13.60 1.08 -9.16
C PRO A 59 -12.93 -0.29 -9.27
N PHE A 60 -11.65 -0.32 -9.67
CA PHE A 60 -10.89 -1.57 -9.73
C PHE A 60 -10.82 -2.25 -8.36
N GLN A 61 -10.43 -1.55 -7.31
CA GLN A 61 -10.36 -2.13 -5.96
C GLN A 61 -11.72 -2.64 -5.47
N LYS A 62 -12.80 -1.91 -5.79
CA LYS A 62 -14.15 -2.27 -5.34
C LYS A 62 -14.68 -3.52 -6.06
N TYR A 63 -14.37 -3.68 -7.34
CA TYR A 63 -14.91 -4.75 -8.16
C TYR A 63 -13.93 -5.90 -8.42
N ALA A 64 -12.67 -5.78 -8.00
CA ALA A 64 -11.62 -6.76 -8.28
C ALA A 64 -11.95 -8.17 -7.78
N VAL A 65 -12.54 -8.30 -6.60
CA VAL A 65 -12.96 -9.59 -6.06
C VAL A 65 -14.04 -10.24 -6.96
N ASN A 66 -15.06 -9.46 -7.37
CA ASN A 66 -16.09 -9.95 -8.27
C ASN A 66 -15.52 -10.32 -9.65
N MET A 67 -14.57 -9.53 -10.18
CA MET A 67 -13.89 -9.83 -11.43
C MET A 67 -13.10 -11.14 -11.34
N LEU A 68 -12.41 -11.37 -10.23
CA LEU A 68 -11.70 -12.63 -9.99
C LEU A 68 -12.68 -13.80 -9.91
N GLN A 69 -13.80 -13.64 -9.23
CA GLN A 69 -14.85 -14.68 -9.14
C GLN A 69 -15.47 -15.02 -10.50
N CYS A 70 -15.64 -14.03 -11.38
CA CYS A 70 -16.21 -14.26 -12.71
C CYS A 70 -15.22 -14.86 -13.71
N ASN A 71 -13.93 -14.47 -13.62
CA ASN A 71 -12.91 -14.90 -14.59
C ASN A 71 -12.17 -16.16 -14.20
N LEU A 72 -12.13 -16.50 -12.91
CA LEU A 72 -11.51 -17.70 -12.40
C LEU A 72 -12.58 -18.68 -11.93
N THR A 73 -12.51 -19.90 -12.43
CA THR A 73 -13.34 -21.01 -11.95
C THR A 73 -12.81 -21.48 -10.59
N PHE A 74 -13.43 -20.97 -9.52
CA PHE A 74 -13.14 -21.44 -8.17
C PHE A 74 -13.94 -22.73 -7.92
N THR A 75 -13.27 -23.79 -7.51
CA THR A 75 -13.92 -24.99 -7.01
C THR A 75 -14.40 -24.76 -5.58
N HIS A 76 -15.70 -24.92 -5.33
CA HIS A 76 -16.21 -24.90 -3.97
C HIS A 76 -15.57 -26.04 -3.17
N LEU A 77 -14.86 -25.71 -2.10
CA LEU A 77 -14.31 -26.67 -1.17
C LEU A 77 -15.48 -27.40 -0.48
N ALA A 78 -15.37 -28.72 -0.36
CA ALA A 78 -16.38 -29.53 0.32
C ALA A 78 -16.51 -29.12 1.80
N GLU A 79 -17.70 -29.23 2.37
CA GLU A 79 -17.91 -29.08 3.81
C GLU A 79 -17.06 -30.12 4.54
N GLY A 80 -16.17 -29.63 5.44
CA GLY A 80 -15.19 -30.49 6.15
C GLY A 80 -13.80 -30.52 5.55
N ASP A 81 -13.54 -29.86 4.41
CA ASP A 81 -12.19 -29.72 3.90
C ASP A 81 -11.32 -28.91 4.87
N PHE A 82 -10.10 -29.40 5.11
CA PHE A 82 -9.12 -28.71 5.96
C PHE A 82 -8.91 -27.24 5.51
N TRP A 83 -8.85 -26.99 4.20
CA TRP A 83 -8.60 -25.63 3.66
C TRP A 83 -9.78 -24.67 3.84
N ALA A 84 -11.00 -25.18 4.06
CA ALA A 84 -12.17 -24.39 4.39
C ALA A 84 -12.29 -24.09 5.89
N SER A 85 -11.46 -24.70 6.73
CA SER A 85 -11.55 -24.63 8.19
C SER A 85 -11.22 -23.24 8.74
N ASN A 86 -11.83 -22.91 9.88
CA ASN A 86 -11.52 -21.69 10.66
C ASN A 86 -10.04 -21.64 11.10
N THR A 87 -9.41 -22.79 11.31
CA THR A 87 -7.98 -22.86 11.66
C THR A 87 -7.10 -22.29 10.56
N VAL A 88 -7.36 -22.65 9.29
CA VAL A 88 -6.62 -22.11 8.14
C VAL A 88 -6.90 -20.61 7.99
N THR A 89 -8.11 -20.15 8.29
CA THR A 89 -8.44 -18.72 8.30
C THR A 89 -7.58 -17.95 9.32
N ILE A 90 -7.45 -18.47 10.51
CA ILE A 90 -6.61 -17.86 11.57
C ILE A 90 -5.14 -17.86 11.16
N ILE A 91 -4.63 -18.97 10.62
CA ILE A 91 -3.25 -19.07 10.10
C ILE A 91 -3.03 -18.03 9.00
N GLN A 92 -3.96 -17.87 8.08
CA GLN A 92 -3.89 -16.90 7.00
C GLN A 92 -3.77 -15.46 7.53
N TYR A 93 -4.60 -15.06 8.49
CA TYR A 93 -4.49 -13.75 9.13
C TYR A 93 -3.17 -13.56 9.87
N PHE A 94 -2.71 -14.59 10.58
CA PHE A 94 -1.43 -14.54 11.27
C PHE A 94 -0.26 -14.34 10.29
N VAL A 95 -0.26 -15.05 9.17
CA VAL A 95 0.72 -14.88 8.10
C VAL A 95 0.67 -13.47 7.51
N MET A 96 -0.52 -12.92 7.25
CA MET A 96 -0.69 -11.53 6.78
C MET A 96 -0.07 -10.52 7.75
N ILE A 97 -0.37 -10.64 9.04
CA ILE A 97 0.18 -9.75 10.07
C ILE A 97 1.71 -9.88 10.13
N THR A 98 2.24 -11.09 10.02
CA THR A 98 3.68 -11.34 10.02
C THR A 98 4.37 -10.71 8.82
N ILE A 99 3.79 -10.81 7.61
CA ILE A 99 4.29 -10.15 6.40
C ILE A 99 4.33 -8.63 6.61
N ALA A 100 3.21 -8.04 7.05
CA ALA A 100 3.11 -6.61 7.27
C ALA A 100 4.12 -6.12 8.34
N ALA A 101 4.22 -6.83 9.48
CA ALA A 101 5.13 -6.48 10.55
C ALA A 101 6.61 -6.60 10.13
N THR A 102 7.00 -7.66 9.44
CA THR A 102 8.39 -7.84 8.98
C THR A 102 8.77 -6.86 7.89
N ALA A 103 7.88 -6.57 6.92
CA ALA A 103 8.08 -5.57 5.90
C ALA A 103 8.18 -4.16 6.51
N PHE A 104 7.29 -3.83 7.45
CA PHE A 104 7.30 -2.54 8.13
C PHE A 104 8.58 -2.36 8.97
N THR A 105 8.94 -3.31 9.82
CA THR A 105 10.13 -3.24 10.67
C THR A 105 11.44 -3.19 9.86
N SER A 106 11.46 -3.80 8.67
CA SER A 106 12.64 -3.73 7.78
C SER A 106 13.00 -2.29 7.40
N ASN A 107 12.00 -1.39 7.27
CA ASN A 107 12.22 0.00 6.89
C ASN A 107 12.88 0.83 8.01
N PHE A 108 12.66 0.46 9.27
CA PHE A 108 13.26 1.13 10.43
C PHE A 108 14.63 0.56 10.80
N SER A 109 15.04 -0.55 10.19
CA SER A 109 16.33 -1.16 10.51
C SER A 109 17.50 -0.36 9.92
N LYS A 110 18.42 0.09 10.78
CA LYS A 110 19.65 0.79 10.40
C LYS A 110 20.71 -0.16 9.81
N LYS A 111 20.71 -1.44 10.20
CA LYS A 111 21.66 -2.44 9.72
C LYS A 111 21.18 -3.05 8.41
N ALA A 112 21.96 -2.93 7.34
CA ALA A 112 21.63 -3.47 6.03
C ALA A 112 21.34 -4.99 6.06
N SER A 113 22.14 -5.77 6.77
CA SER A 113 21.94 -7.22 6.90
C SER A 113 20.57 -7.56 7.53
N LEU A 114 20.18 -6.86 8.59
CA LEU A 114 18.87 -7.08 9.25
C LEU A 114 17.73 -6.66 8.34
N LYS A 115 17.88 -5.54 7.63
CA LYS A 115 16.88 -5.05 6.68
C LYS A 115 16.59 -6.08 5.58
N TYR A 116 17.64 -6.56 4.90
CA TYR A 116 17.48 -7.55 3.82
C TYR A 116 17.01 -8.91 4.36
N GLY A 117 17.45 -9.31 5.56
CA GLY A 117 16.96 -10.51 6.23
C GLY A 117 15.46 -10.45 6.51
N LEU A 118 14.95 -9.35 7.04
CA LEU A 118 13.51 -9.15 7.28
C LEU A 118 12.70 -9.12 5.99
N LEU A 119 13.21 -8.48 4.92
CA LEU A 119 12.56 -8.49 3.62
C LEU A 119 12.51 -9.89 3.02
N PHE A 120 13.58 -10.68 3.16
CA PHE A 120 13.61 -12.07 2.70
C PHE A 120 12.59 -12.94 3.45
N ILE A 121 12.51 -12.78 4.78
CA ILE A 121 11.49 -13.46 5.60
C ILE A 121 10.09 -13.05 5.15
N SER A 122 9.83 -11.75 4.94
CA SER A 122 8.54 -11.25 4.44
C SER A 122 8.18 -11.87 3.09
N LEU A 123 9.14 -11.99 2.18
CA LEU A 123 8.95 -12.61 0.87
C LEU A 123 8.63 -14.11 1.00
N LEU A 124 9.31 -14.82 1.89
CA LEU A 124 9.05 -16.24 2.14
C LEU A 124 7.63 -16.46 2.68
N PHE A 125 7.20 -15.66 3.64
CA PHE A 125 5.83 -15.71 4.15
C PHE A 125 4.79 -15.31 3.09
N LEU A 126 5.12 -14.38 2.18
CA LEU A 126 4.25 -14.02 1.06
C LEU A 126 4.04 -15.19 0.10
N VAL A 127 5.10 -15.94 -0.22
CA VAL A 127 4.99 -17.16 -1.03
C VAL A 127 4.10 -18.19 -0.34
N GLY A 128 4.28 -18.40 0.96
CA GLY A 128 3.41 -19.25 1.78
C GLY A 128 1.95 -18.79 1.78
N TYR A 129 1.73 -17.47 1.87
CA TYR A 129 0.40 -16.88 1.77
C TYR A 129 -0.25 -17.15 0.40
N CYS A 130 0.48 -16.96 -0.70
CA CYS A 130 -0.02 -17.25 -2.05
C CYS A 130 -0.43 -18.73 -2.20
N PHE A 131 0.34 -19.65 -1.60
CA PHE A 131 -0.01 -21.07 -1.58
C PHE A 131 -1.31 -21.32 -0.81
N ILE A 132 -1.49 -20.72 0.37
CA ILE A 132 -2.73 -20.83 1.14
C ILE A 132 -3.91 -20.26 0.36
N ALA A 133 -3.76 -19.07 -0.24
CA ALA A 133 -4.80 -18.41 -1.02
C ALA A 133 -5.23 -19.26 -2.23
N TYR A 134 -4.26 -19.86 -2.93
CA TYR A 134 -4.52 -20.79 -4.03
C TYR A 134 -5.28 -22.04 -3.57
N LYS A 135 -4.86 -22.67 -2.48
CA LYS A 135 -5.53 -23.86 -1.92
C LYS A 135 -6.93 -23.58 -1.41
N ARG A 136 -7.16 -22.40 -0.85
CA ARG A 136 -8.48 -21.98 -0.38
C ARG A 136 -9.45 -21.61 -1.49
N GLN A 137 -8.98 -21.44 -2.72
CA GLN A 137 -9.81 -21.05 -3.87
C GLN A 137 -10.70 -19.81 -3.54
N SER A 138 -10.12 -18.81 -2.84
CA SER A 138 -10.83 -17.62 -2.40
C SER A 138 -10.34 -16.38 -3.15
N ALA A 139 -11.24 -15.70 -3.85
CA ALA A 139 -10.94 -14.48 -4.57
C ALA A 139 -10.46 -13.36 -3.63
N GLU A 140 -11.05 -13.27 -2.42
CA GLU A 140 -10.66 -12.30 -1.40
C GLU A 140 -9.21 -12.55 -0.94
N ALA A 141 -8.84 -13.82 -0.73
CA ALA A 141 -7.50 -14.19 -0.32
C ALA A 141 -6.46 -13.87 -1.40
N ILE A 142 -6.79 -14.09 -2.66
CA ILE A 142 -5.92 -13.75 -3.80
C ILE A 142 -5.79 -12.22 -3.90
N PHE A 143 -6.89 -11.48 -3.81
CA PHE A 143 -6.87 -10.02 -3.88
C PHE A 143 -6.06 -9.38 -2.73
N ALA A 144 -6.04 -9.99 -1.55
CA ALA A 144 -5.27 -9.48 -0.40
C ALA A 144 -3.74 -9.50 -0.62
N VAL A 145 -3.23 -10.22 -1.62
CA VAL A 145 -1.81 -10.15 -2.03
C VAL A 145 -1.44 -8.73 -2.50
N PHE A 146 -2.37 -8.02 -3.13
CA PHE A 146 -2.12 -6.67 -3.65
C PHE A 146 -1.71 -5.66 -2.55
N PRO A 147 -2.49 -5.43 -1.47
CA PRO A 147 -2.07 -4.54 -0.39
C PRO A 147 -0.84 -5.06 0.37
N LEU A 148 -0.64 -6.38 0.48
CA LEU A 148 0.55 -6.93 1.13
C LEU A 148 1.83 -6.60 0.36
N LEU A 149 1.81 -6.70 -0.96
CA LEU A 149 2.92 -6.26 -1.82
C LEU A 149 3.18 -4.76 -1.69
N ALA A 150 2.12 -3.94 -1.63
CA ALA A 150 2.24 -2.50 -1.49
C ALA A 150 2.99 -2.09 -0.20
N VAL A 151 2.76 -2.79 0.92
CA VAL A 151 3.47 -2.53 2.19
C VAL A 151 5.00 -2.66 2.04
N GLY A 152 5.47 -3.63 1.25
CA GLY A 152 6.91 -3.83 1.01
C GLY A 152 7.50 -2.91 -0.06
N ILE A 153 6.76 -2.68 -1.14
CA ILE A 153 7.26 -1.95 -2.33
C ILE A 153 7.23 -0.44 -2.11
N THR A 154 6.18 0.10 -1.47
CA THR A 154 6.00 1.56 -1.31
C THR A 154 7.19 2.25 -0.64
N PRO A 155 7.75 1.77 0.48
CA PRO A 155 8.90 2.42 1.10
C PRO A 155 10.18 2.36 0.24
N ILE A 156 10.33 1.31 -0.57
CA ILE A 156 11.48 1.16 -1.47
C ILE A 156 11.39 2.20 -2.59
N LEU A 157 10.21 2.34 -3.20
CA LEU A 157 9.95 3.32 -4.24
C LEU A 157 10.04 4.75 -3.70
N GLY A 158 9.48 5.02 -2.50
CA GLY A 158 9.59 6.31 -1.84
C GLY A 158 11.05 6.72 -1.68
N LYS A 159 11.88 5.85 -1.08
CA LYS A 159 13.31 6.12 -0.93
C LYS A 159 14.03 6.33 -2.27
N TYR A 160 13.65 5.61 -3.31
CA TYR A 160 14.22 5.80 -4.64
C TYR A 160 13.88 7.19 -5.21
N VAL A 161 12.62 7.62 -5.06
CA VAL A 161 12.17 8.94 -5.50
C VAL A 161 12.89 10.05 -4.72
N ASP A 162 13.00 9.92 -3.40
CA ASP A 162 13.66 10.88 -2.53
C ASP A 162 15.13 11.07 -2.91
N HIS A 163 15.84 9.98 -3.22
CA HIS A 163 17.25 10.04 -3.61
C HIS A 163 17.48 10.54 -5.03
N LYS A 164 16.62 10.19 -5.97
CA LYS A 164 16.84 10.47 -7.40
C LYS A 164 16.04 11.66 -7.92
N GLY A 165 15.07 12.17 -7.16
CA GLY A 165 14.21 13.29 -7.55
C GLY A 165 13.35 13.04 -8.79
N LYS A 166 13.16 11.78 -9.22
CA LYS A 166 12.45 11.41 -10.45
C LYS A 166 10.97 11.10 -10.23
N ALA A 167 10.29 11.89 -9.41
CA ALA A 167 8.87 11.68 -9.09
C ALA A 167 7.97 11.64 -10.34
N ALA A 168 8.19 12.56 -11.29
CA ALA A 168 7.42 12.60 -12.53
C ALA A 168 7.59 11.33 -13.38
N SER A 169 8.82 10.80 -13.50
CA SER A 169 9.07 9.55 -14.23
C SER A 169 8.39 8.35 -13.58
N MET A 170 8.33 8.32 -12.25
CA MET A 170 7.63 7.25 -11.51
C MET A 170 6.12 7.35 -11.67
N LEU A 171 5.56 8.56 -11.75
CA LEU A 171 4.14 8.75 -12.07
C LEU A 171 3.79 8.24 -13.48
N VAL A 172 4.64 8.55 -14.48
CA VAL A 172 4.45 8.04 -15.83
C VAL A 172 4.53 6.51 -15.86
N LEU A 173 5.52 5.91 -15.18
CA LEU A 173 5.63 4.47 -15.08
C LEU A 173 4.38 3.85 -14.43
N GLY A 174 3.90 4.43 -13.32
CA GLY A 174 2.67 3.99 -12.66
C GLY A 174 1.45 4.06 -13.57
N SER A 175 1.33 5.13 -14.37
CA SER A 175 0.24 5.30 -15.34
C SER A 175 0.28 4.22 -16.41
N VAL A 176 1.46 3.93 -16.97
CA VAL A 176 1.63 2.89 -18.00
C VAL A 176 1.26 1.51 -17.42
N LEU A 177 1.74 1.18 -16.21
CA LEU A 177 1.39 -0.07 -15.54
C LEU A 177 -0.11 -0.18 -15.27
N LEU A 178 -0.76 0.92 -14.89
CA LEU A 178 -2.21 0.94 -14.66
C LEU A 178 -2.98 0.69 -15.96
N ILE A 179 -2.56 1.28 -17.08
CA ILE A 179 -3.16 1.04 -18.40
C ILE A 179 -3.00 -0.43 -18.79
N VAL A 180 -1.79 -0.99 -18.67
CA VAL A 180 -1.53 -2.41 -18.97
C VAL A 180 -2.40 -3.31 -18.09
N CYS A 181 -2.52 -3.02 -16.81
CA CYS A 181 -3.38 -3.76 -15.90
C CYS A 181 -4.85 -3.75 -16.35
N HIS A 182 -5.40 -2.60 -16.70
CA HIS A 182 -6.79 -2.50 -17.18
C HIS A 182 -7.00 -3.22 -18.51
N LEU A 183 -6.03 -3.14 -19.42
CA LEU A 183 -6.08 -3.86 -20.70
C LEU A 183 -6.07 -5.37 -20.50
N THR A 184 -5.24 -5.90 -19.59
CA THR A 184 -5.21 -7.35 -19.28
C THR A 184 -6.50 -7.87 -18.65
N PHE A 185 -7.29 -7.00 -18.02
CA PHE A 185 -8.60 -7.37 -17.49
C PHE A 185 -9.75 -7.18 -18.50
N ALA A 186 -9.52 -6.39 -19.55
CA ALA A 186 -10.54 -6.14 -20.60
C ALA A 186 -10.52 -7.20 -21.71
N PHE A 187 -9.41 -7.90 -21.90
CA PHE A 187 -9.18 -8.92 -22.92
C PHE A 187 -8.76 -10.25 -22.31
#